data_043471122d4f64eae778a4a872e18714
#
_entry.id   043471122d4f64eae778a4a872e18714
#
_cell.length_a   1.000
_cell.length_b   1.000
_cell.length_c   1.000
_cell.angle_alpha   90.00
_cell.angle_beta   90.00
_cell.angle_gamma   90.00
#
_symmetry.space_group_name_H-M   'P 1'
#
loop_
_entity.id
_entity.type
_entity.pdbx_description
1 polymer ?
#
loop_
_entity_poly.entity_id
_entity_poly.type
_entity_poly.pdbx_seq_one_letter_code
_entity_poly.pdbx_strand_id
1 'polypeptide(L)'
;PLQSVPLYSIEGPAVLTPLFAEESKLEPVNYIHIPNLPKCDGAIYVVGDSIYPLVKSGDIILYKQLSDVRDVFWGDMYLLSIDMDGEEYITVKYVQKSEQEGYVRLVSQNQHHADKEIEISRIRAIALIKASVRMHTIG
;
A
#
# COMPACT_ATOMS: atom_id res chain seq x y z
N PRO A 1 17.77 -3.72 -19.16
CA PRO A 1 16.80 -2.66 -19.47
C PRO A 1 16.07 -2.17 -18.24
N LEU A 2 15.74 -0.89 -18.21
CA LEU A 2 14.95 -0.31 -17.13
C LEU A 2 13.51 -0.81 -17.22
N GLN A 3 12.94 -1.17 -16.09
CA GLN A 3 11.52 -1.50 -16.08
C GLN A 3 10.70 -0.20 -16.14
N SER A 4 9.55 -0.31 -16.75
CA SER A 4 8.57 0.77 -16.83
C SER A 4 7.45 0.46 -15.83
N VAL A 5 7.35 1.25 -14.77
CA VAL A 5 6.37 1.02 -13.71
C VAL A 5 5.22 1.99 -13.89
N PRO A 6 3.99 1.51 -14.10
CA PRO A 6 2.85 2.40 -14.24
C PRO A 6 2.57 3.15 -12.93
N LEU A 7 2.31 4.44 -13.05
CA LEU A 7 1.99 5.31 -11.93
C LEU A 7 0.51 5.67 -11.97
N TYR A 8 -0.17 5.45 -10.86
CA TYR A 8 -1.58 5.77 -10.71
C TYR A 8 -1.76 6.87 -9.66
N SER A 9 -2.79 7.66 -9.82
CA SER A 9 -3.15 8.70 -8.85
C SER A 9 -4.30 8.21 -7.97
N ILE A 10 -4.10 8.30 -6.64
CA ILE A 10 -5.18 8.05 -5.70
C ILE A 10 -5.76 9.38 -5.26
N GLU A 11 -7.00 9.64 -5.64
CA GLU A 11 -7.74 10.79 -5.19
C GLU A 11 -8.92 10.32 -4.35
N GLY A 12 -8.98 10.78 -3.10
CA GLY A 12 -10.06 10.43 -2.20
C GLY A 12 -9.90 9.04 -1.57
N PRO A 13 -10.92 8.59 -0.85
CA PRO A 13 -10.76 7.50 0.12
C PRO A 13 -10.90 6.07 -0.40
N ALA A 14 -11.04 5.77 -1.67
CA ALA A 14 -11.40 4.40 -2.03
C ALA A 14 -10.96 3.98 -3.41
N VAL A 15 -9.67 3.67 -3.62
CA VAL A 15 -9.26 3.33 -4.98
C VAL A 15 -8.33 2.12 -5.10
N LEU A 16 -7.90 1.49 -4.01
CA LEU A 16 -7.00 0.34 -4.13
C LEU A 16 -7.69 -0.91 -4.66
N THR A 17 -8.91 -1.18 -4.21
CA THR A 17 -9.60 -2.40 -4.64
C THR A 17 -9.83 -2.43 -6.15
N PRO A 18 -10.34 -1.34 -6.78
CA PRO A 18 -10.41 -1.30 -8.23
C PRO A 18 -9.04 -1.34 -8.92
N LEU A 19 -8.03 -0.71 -8.32
CA LEU A 19 -6.69 -0.70 -8.87
C LEU A 19 -6.09 -2.10 -8.94
N PHE A 20 -6.34 -2.92 -7.93
CA PHE A 20 -5.79 -4.26 -7.81
C PHE A 20 -6.67 -5.33 -8.46
N ALA A 21 -7.83 -4.99 -8.99
CA ALA A 21 -8.67 -5.94 -9.68
C ALA A 21 -7.99 -6.40 -10.97
N GLU A 22 -8.10 -7.70 -11.29
CA GLU A 22 -7.50 -8.26 -12.50
C GLU A 22 -8.00 -7.57 -13.77
N GLU A 23 -9.24 -7.11 -13.75
CA GLU A 23 -9.86 -6.43 -14.87
C GLU A 23 -9.85 -4.90 -14.71
N SER A 24 -8.90 -4.38 -13.94
CA SER A 24 -8.81 -2.94 -13.73
C SER A 24 -8.67 -2.22 -15.06
N LYS A 25 -9.57 -1.26 -15.28
CA LYS A 25 -9.52 -0.38 -16.46
C LYS A 25 -8.90 0.97 -16.12
N LEU A 26 -8.31 1.09 -14.93
CA LEU A 26 -7.64 2.32 -14.56
C LEU A 26 -6.40 2.51 -15.41
N GLU A 27 -6.29 3.68 -16.01
CA GLU A 27 -5.13 4.02 -16.82
C GLU A 27 -4.09 4.73 -15.97
N PRO A 28 -2.82 4.39 -16.14
CA PRO A 28 -1.77 5.11 -15.44
C PRO A 28 -1.68 6.57 -15.92
N VAL A 29 -1.36 7.46 -14.99
CA VAL A 29 -1.15 8.87 -15.32
C VAL A 29 0.24 9.12 -15.86
N ASN A 30 1.18 8.21 -15.60
CA ASN A 30 2.55 8.31 -16.08
C ASN A 30 3.25 6.96 -15.86
N TYR A 31 4.54 6.89 -16.19
CA TYR A 31 5.38 5.72 -15.97
C TYR A 31 6.67 6.16 -15.29
N ILE A 32 7.17 5.32 -14.39
CA ILE A 32 8.36 5.60 -13.62
C ILE A 32 9.48 4.69 -14.07
N HIS A 33 10.67 5.26 -14.25
CA HIS A 33 11.89 4.56 -14.60
C HIS A 33 12.98 4.93 -13.60
N ILE A 34 13.34 4.00 -12.73
CA ILE A 34 14.41 4.22 -11.74
C ILE A 34 15.45 3.12 -11.94
N PRO A 35 16.74 3.47 -12.09
CA PRO A 35 17.80 2.47 -12.18
C PRO A 35 17.85 1.60 -10.92
N ASN A 36 18.12 0.31 -11.13
CA ASN A 36 18.28 -0.65 -10.03
C ASN A 36 17.06 -0.82 -9.14
N LEU A 37 15.89 -0.44 -9.64
CA LEU A 37 14.64 -0.60 -8.90
C LEU A 37 14.28 -2.09 -8.86
N PRO A 38 13.91 -2.65 -7.69
CA PRO A 38 13.34 -3.99 -7.63
C PRO A 38 12.08 -4.08 -8.48
N LYS A 39 11.73 -5.30 -8.89
CA LYS A 39 10.53 -5.49 -9.69
C LYS A 39 9.30 -5.01 -8.93
N CYS A 40 8.52 -4.12 -9.55
CA CYS A 40 7.29 -3.57 -9.01
C CYS A 40 6.15 -3.78 -10.00
N ASP A 41 4.94 -3.97 -9.46
CA ASP A 41 3.75 -4.08 -10.30
C ASP A 41 3.15 -2.72 -10.62
N GLY A 42 3.38 -1.74 -9.78
CA GLY A 42 2.86 -0.41 -9.99
C GLY A 42 3.38 0.58 -8.98
N ALA A 43 2.96 1.82 -9.16
CA ALA A 43 3.26 2.90 -8.25
C ALA A 43 2.01 3.75 -8.03
N ILE A 44 1.93 4.35 -6.86
CA ILE A 44 0.79 5.17 -6.48
C ILE A 44 1.32 6.54 -6.06
N TYR A 45 0.74 7.58 -6.67
CA TYR A 45 0.97 8.97 -6.26
C TYR A 45 -0.11 9.33 -5.24
N VAL A 46 0.32 9.70 -4.03
CA VAL A 46 -0.60 9.95 -2.94
C VAL A 46 -0.99 11.41 -2.90
N VAL A 47 -2.27 11.68 -2.92
CA VAL A 47 -2.84 13.03 -2.81
C VAL A 47 -3.60 13.10 -1.50
N GLY A 48 -3.30 14.13 -0.69
CA GLY A 48 -3.95 14.30 0.60
C GLY A 48 -3.32 13.49 1.72
N ASP A 49 -4.00 13.41 2.83
CA ASP A 49 -3.47 12.83 4.07
C ASP A 49 -4.03 11.44 4.38
N SER A 50 -4.56 10.74 3.39
CA SER A 50 -5.25 9.47 3.60
C SER A 50 -4.35 8.39 4.21
N ILE A 51 -3.04 8.47 4.03
CA ILE A 51 -2.09 7.47 4.57
C ILE A 51 -1.07 8.14 5.51
N TYR A 52 -1.38 9.37 5.92
CA TYR A 52 -0.55 10.10 6.87
C TYR A 52 -0.50 9.37 8.22
N PRO A 53 0.61 9.36 8.96
CA PRO A 53 1.84 10.15 8.74
C PRO A 53 2.94 9.44 7.97
N LEU A 54 2.81 8.17 7.64
CA LEU A 54 3.88 7.42 6.96
C LEU A 54 4.09 7.90 5.54
N VAL A 55 2.99 8.18 4.84
CA VAL A 55 3.02 8.64 3.47
C VAL A 55 2.37 10.02 3.43
N LYS A 56 3.09 10.99 2.93
CA LYS A 56 2.61 12.36 2.80
C LYS A 56 2.09 12.62 1.40
N SER A 57 1.21 13.62 1.27
CA SER A 57 0.77 14.09 -0.04
C SER A 57 1.97 14.43 -0.92
N GLY A 58 1.98 13.90 -2.13
CA GLY A 58 3.09 14.06 -3.06
C GLY A 58 4.09 12.90 -3.05
N ASP A 59 4.02 12.01 -2.08
CA ASP A 59 4.86 10.81 -2.07
C ASP A 59 4.41 9.83 -3.13
N ILE A 60 5.38 9.08 -3.65
CA ILE A 60 5.12 7.95 -4.57
C ILE A 60 5.51 6.67 -3.86
N ILE A 61 4.60 5.71 -3.85
CA ILE A 61 4.85 4.37 -3.31
C ILE A 61 4.93 3.40 -4.47
N LEU A 62 6.01 2.64 -4.54
CA LEU A 62 6.16 1.57 -5.51
C LEU A 62 5.90 0.25 -4.81
N TYR A 63 5.04 -0.58 -5.42
CA TYR A 63 4.51 -1.76 -4.75
C TYR A 63 4.57 -3.00 -5.64
N LYS A 64 4.53 -4.14 -4.97
CA LYS A 64 4.29 -5.44 -5.58
C LYS A 64 3.03 -6.03 -4.96
N GLN A 65 2.03 -6.25 -5.78
CA GLN A 65 0.75 -6.81 -5.33
C GLN A 65 0.92 -8.26 -4.90
N LEU A 66 0.29 -8.62 -3.80
CA LEU A 66 0.18 -10.00 -3.35
C LEU A 66 -1.23 -10.50 -3.64
N SER A 67 -1.32 -11.76 -4.08
CA SER A 67 -2.62 -12.38 -4.32
C SER A 67 -3.23 -12.98 -3.06
N ASP A 68 -2.42 -13.23 -2.03
CA ASP A 68 -2.89 -13.85 -0.79
C ASP A 68 -2.15 -13.26 0.40
N VAL A 69 -2.90 -12.91 1.45
CA VAL A 69 -2.33 -12.39 2.70
C VAL A 69 -1.34 -13.37 3.32
N ARG A 70 -1.53 -14.68 3.08
CA ARG A 70 -0.64 -15.71 3.64
C ARG A 70 0.75 -15.70 3.02
N ASP A 71 0.93 -14.96 1.92
CA ASP A 71 2.24 -14.84 1.27
C ASP A 71 3.08 -13.69 1.80
N VAL A 72 2.62 -13.02 2.87
CA VAL A 72 3.37 -11.90 3.45
C VAL A 72 4.63 -12.39 4.15
N PHE A 73 5.64 -11.54 4.15
CA PHE A 73 6.80 -11.69 5.02
C PHE A 73 6.51 -10.92 6.31
N TRP A 74 6.52 -11.64 7.42
CA TRP A 74 6.18 -11.03 8.70
C TRP A 74 7.17 -9.94 9.08
N GLY A 75 6.65 -8.79 9.42
CA GLY A 75 7.46 -7.65 9.81
C GLY A 75 7.76 -6.65 8.71
N ASP A 76 7.46 -6.97 7.46
CA ASP A 76 7.61 -6.03 6.35
C ASP A 76 6.43 -5.07 6.27
N MET A 77 6.63 -3.99 5.51
CA MET A 77 5.65 -2.92 5.38
C MET A 77 4.75 -3.16 4.17
N TYR A 78 3.45 -3.03 4.38
CA TYR A 78 2.44 -3.30 3.37
C TYR A 78 1.45 -2.16 3.23
N LEU A 79 1.02 -1.96 2.00
CA LEU A 79 -0.13 -1.13 1.67
C LEU A 79 -1.34 -2.04 1.71
N LEU A 80 -2.36 -1.65 2.48
CA LEU A 80 -3.51 -2.50 2.77
C LEU A 80 -4.80 -1.77 2.46
N SER A 81 -5.74 -2.49 1.86
CA SER A 81 -7.14 -2.09 1.79
C SER A 81 -7.94 -3.00 2.71
N ILE A 82 -8.60 -2.43 3.69
CA ILE A 82 -9.30 -3.16 4.75
C ILE A 82 -10.76 -2.79 4.71
N ASP A 83 -11.62 -3.79 4.80
CA ASP A 83 -13.06 -3.57 4.94
C ASP A 83 -13.39 -3.24 6.40
N MET A 84 -13.81 -2.00 6.62
CA MET A 84 -14.26 -1.52 7.93
C MET A 84 -15.75 -1.24 7.86
N ASP A 85 -16.54 -2.28 8.10
CA ASP A 85 -18.00 -2.21 8.10
C ASP A 85 -18.59 -1.65 6.80
N GLY A 86 -18.07 -2.13 5.67
CA GLY A 86 -18.52 -1.74 4.35
C GLY A 86 -17.74 -0.59 3.72
N GLU A 87 -16.94 0.10 4.49
CA GLU A 87 -16.07 1.17 3.98
C GLU A 87 -14.67 0.67 3.78
N GLU A 88 -14.01 1.14 2.72
CA GLU A 88 -12.62 0.82 2.46
C GLU A 88 -11.71 1.72 3.27
N TYR A 89 -10.87 1.10 4.10
CA TYR A 89 -9.83 1.81 4.84
C TYR A 89 -8.47 1.47 4.27
N ILE A 90 -7.76 2.48 3.78
CA ILE A 90 -6.44 2.31 3.17
C ILE A 90 -5.38 2.75 4.18
N THR A 91 -4.40 1.89 4.41
CA THR A 91 -3.35 2.19 5.38
C THR A 91 -2.03 1.51 5.00
N VAL A 92 -0.95 2.02 5.57
CA VAL A 92 0.38 1.41 5.47
C VAL A 92 0.79 0.96 6.86
N LYS A 93 1.04 -0.32 7.01
CA LYS A 93 1.38 -0.92 8.30
C LYS A 93 2.42 -2.02 8.11
N TYR A 94 3.17 -2.28 9.18
CA TYR A 94 3.92 -3.53 9.28
C TYR A 94 2.92 -4.63 9.60
N VAL A 95 3.03 -5.76 8.90
CA VAL A 95 2.13 -6.89 9.12
C VAL A 95 2.90 -7.97 9.85
N GLN A 96 2.43 -8.33 11.03
CA GLN A 96 3.04 -9.37 11.87
C GLN A 96 2.06 -10.51 12.08
N LYS A 97 2.62 -11.66 12.41
CA LYS A 97 1.82 -12.83 12.72
C LYS A 97 1.06 -12.61 14.02
N SER A 98 -0.23 -12.94 14.01
CA SER A 98 -1.05 -12.95 15.21
C SER A 98 -0.97 -14.31 15.87
N GLU A 99 -1.06 -14.33 17.21
CA GLU A 99 -1.22 -15.59 17.95
C GLU A 99 -2.62 -16.18 17.76
N GLN A 100 -3.56 -15.35 17.34
CA GLN A 100 -4.92 -15.77 17.07
C GLN A 100 -5.05 -16.23 15.64
N GLU A 101 -5.54 -17.47 15.44
CA GLU A 101 -5.73 -18.02 14.11
C GLU A 101 -6.74 -17.19 13.31
N GLY A 102 -6.45 -16.94 12.04
CA GLY A 102 -7.29 -16.15 11.17
C GLY A 102 -7.13 -14.65 11.31
N TYR A 103 -6.17 -14.21 12.11
CA TYR A 103 -5.88 -12.79 12.34
C TYR A 103 -4.46 -12.45 11.94
N VAL A 104 -4.23 -11.18 11.66
CA VAL A 104 -2.89 -10.60 11.54
C VAL A 104 -2.79 -9.41 12.49
N ARG A 105 -1.57 -9.10 12.89
CA ARG A 105 -1.30 -7.94 13.74
C ARG A 105 -0.75 -6.82 12.89
N LEU A 106 -1.41 -5.68 12.94
CA LEU A 106 -0.99 -4.48 12.22
C LEU A 106 -0.27 -3.56 13.19
N VAL A 107 0.98 -3.26 12.86
CA VAL A 107 1.84 -2.44 13.71
C VAL A 107 2.10 -1.12 13.01
N SER A 108 1.79 -0.03 13.69
CA SER A 108 2.05 1.30 13.19
C SER A 108 3.51 1.68 13.41
N GLN A 109 4.09 2.40 12.44
CA GLN A 109 5.40 3.01 12.65
C GLN A 109 5.34 4.12 13.69
N ASN A 110 4.19 4.74 13.86
CA ASN A 110 4.00 5.78 14.87
C ASN A 110 3.74 5.13 16.23
N GLN A 111 4.63 5.37 17.19
CA GLN A 111 4.56 4.80 18.53
C GLN A 111 3.34 5.24 19.33
N HIS A 112 2.67 6.30 18.90
CA HIS A 112 1.46 6.79 19.57
C HIS A 112 0.20 6.04 19.16
N HIS A 113 0.29 5.16 18.16
CA HIS A 113 -0.82 4.33 17.73
C HIS A 113 -0.63 2.91 18.25
N ALA A 114 -1.65 2.40 18.93
CA ALA A 114 -1.63 1.03 19.41
C ALA A 114 -1.68 0.03 18.24
N ASP A 115 -1.06 -1.11 18.44
CA ASP A 115 -1.17 -2.22 17.49
C ASP A 115 -2.62 -2.69 17.43
N LYS A 116 -3.00 -3.20 16.28
CA LYS A 116 -4.37 -3.69 16.06
C LYS A 116 -4.33 -5.06 15.42
N GLU A 117 -5.10 -5.98 15.95
CA GLU A 117 -5.31 -7.26 15.32
C GLU A 117 -6.56 -7.22 14.48
N ILE A 118 -6.49 -7.78 13.27
CA ILE A 118 -7.57 -7.74 12.33
C ILE A 118 -7.76 -9.11 11.69
N GLU A 119 -9.01 -9.45 11.42
CA GLU A 119 -9.33 -10.68 10.71
C GLU A 119 -8.79 -10.63 9.29
N ILE A 120 -8.13 -11.70 8.85
CA ILE A 120 -7.61 -11.79 7.49
C ILE A 120 -8.71 -11.60 6.45
N SER A 121 -9.92 -12.05 6.75
CA SER A 121 -11.06 -11.93 5.84
C SER A 121 -11.46 -10.48 5.54
N ARG A 122 -11.03 -9.53 6.37
CA ARG A 122 -11.30 -8.10 6.14
C ARG A 122 -10.31 -7.45 5.19
N ILE A 123 -9.20 -8.10 4.90
CA ILE A 123 -8.19 -7.55 3.99
C ILE A 123 -8.62 -7.83 2.57
N ARG A 124 -8.93 -6.76 1.82
CA ARG A 124 -9.40 -6.86 0.44
C ARG A 124 -8.29 -6.77 -0.58
N ALA A 125 -7.22 -6.07 -0.24
CA ALA A 125 -6.05 -5.95 -1.10
C ALA A 125 -4.82 -5.71 -0.26
N ILE A 126 -3.69 -6.26 -0.69
CA ILE A 126 -2.43 -6.12 0.01
C ILE A 126 -1.30 -6.05 -1.00
N ALA A 127 -0.38 -5.13 -0.79
CA ALA A 127 0.80 -4.98 -1.64
C ALA A 127 2.02 -4.69 -0.79
N LEU A 128 3.12 -5.37 -1.11
CA LEU A 128 4.40 -5.14 -0.47
C LEU A 128 4.98 -3.82 -0.97
N ILE A 129 5.39 -2.95 -0.06
CA ILE A 129 6.03 -1.70 -0.43
C ILE A 129 7.49 -2.00 -0.73
N LYS A 130 7.88 -1.74 -1.97
CA LYS A 130 9.24 -2.01 -2.46
C LYS A 130 10.14 -0.77 -2.38
N ALA A 131 9.55 0.41 -2.53
CA ALA A 131 10.29 1.66 -2.51
C ALA A 131 9.31 2.82 -2.31
N SER A 132 9.83 3.96 -1.88
CA SER A 132 9.05 5.19 -1.82
C SER A 132 9.92 6.35 -2.29
N VAL A 133 9.28 7.34 -2.91
CA VAL A 133 9.95 8.54 -3.40
C VAL A 133 9.27 9.75 -2.78
N ARG A 134 10.04 10.58 -2.12
CA ARG A 134 9.55 11.83 -1.55
C ARG A 134 10.31 12.99 -2.14
N MET A 135 9.58 13.94 -2.69
CA MET A 135 10.17 15.16 -3.22
C MET A 135 10.30 16.17 -2.11
N HIS A 136 11.49 16.75 -1.99
CA HIS A 136 11.75 17.85 -1.06
C HIS A 136 11.78 19.13 -1.84
N THR A 137 10.84 20.02 -1.59
CA THR A 137 10.84 21.33 -2.21
C THR A 137 11.64 22.31 -1.35
N ILE A 138 12.52 23.06 -2.00
CA ILE A 138 13.27 24.13 -1.35
C ILE A 138 12.52 25.44 -1.61
N GLY A 139 12.12 26.09 -0.57
CA GLY A 139 11.47 27.38 -0.73
C GLY A 139 10.25 27.56 0.08
#